data_73fc168a2fa4efc836eead3367d2c431
#
_entry.id   73fc168a2fa4efc836eead3367d2c431
#
_cell.length_a   1.000
_cell.length_b   1.000
_cell.length_c   1.000
_cell.angle_alpha   90.00
_cell.angle_beta   90.00
_cell.angle_gamma   90.00
#
_symmetry.space_group_name_H-M   'P 1'
#
loop_
_entity.id
_entity.type
_entity.pdbx_description
1 polymer ?
#
loop_
_entity_poly.entity_id
_entity_poly.type
_entity_poly.pdbx_seq_one_letter_code
_entity_poly.pdbx_strand_id
1 'polypeptide(L)'
;MKIPANILLAAVALCLCGCVDCGAFRDLDYADRAELPRLDALALDSDGSAIYGQVLVPSSKFERPRPCAIICHGFAGFTRWDDVAHDLCRAGIVVVTPHHRGAWGSEGDYTVSGCIRDAENLAAWAMSQETSSKYGIDPQAVYLVGHSMGGNSVVNAAARDVRIRGVALIAPCDIGYMAERMTKKNLTAFLVGEGLHVLHRKSDEAVVDDILANACAMRFVNAAKSVGGRKVFLATGDYDSVVPSEPLDALWRLLPYDPKRHVRMRYRADHSLMGVRRALAHALAGFILEK
;
A
#
# COMPACT_ATOMS: atom_id res chain seq x y z
N MET A 1 29.61 -35.33 0.61
CA MET A 1 29.25 -34.18 -0.22
C MET A 1 28.25 -33.35 0.62
N LYS A 2 28.73 -32.25 1.21
CA LYS A 2 27.89 -31.41 2.10
C LYS A 2 27.12 -30.40 1.22
N ILE A 3 25.79 -30.46 1.22
CA ILE A 3 24.92 -29.49 0.55
C ILE A 3 25.05 -28.16 1.30
N PRO A 4 25.33 -27.03 0.63
CA PRO A 4 25.48 -25.75 1.31
C PRO A 4 24.14 -25.28 1.88
N ALA A 5 24.16 -24.80 3.12
CA ALA A 5 23.00 -24.38 3.90
C ALA A 5 22.13 -23.28 3.25
N ASN A 6 22.63 -22.60 2.24
CA ASN A 6 21.93 -21.50 1.55
C ASN A 6 20.86 -21.97 0.54
N ILE A 7 20.82 -23.26 0.19
CA ILE A 7 19.78 -23.82 -0.70
C ILE A 7 18.54 -24.24 0.12
N LEU A 8 18.71 -24.50 1.41
CA LEU A 8 17.61 -24.92 2.28
C LEU A 8 16.67 -23.77 2.66
N LEU A 9 17.16 -22.52 2.73
CA LEU A 9 16.32 -21.35 3.07
C LEU A 9 15.39 -20.92 1.92
N ALA A 10 15.80 -21.09 0.68
CA ALA A 10 14.94 -20.77 -0.47
C ALA A 10 13.82 -21.79 -0.68
N ALA A 11 14.03 -23.04 -0.30
CA ALA A 11 13.04 -24.11 -0.42
C ALA A 11 12.00 -24.07 0.73
N VAL A 12 12.37 -23.58 1.92
CA VAL A 12 11.47 -23.48 3.07
C VAL A 12 10.49 -22.31 2.93
N ALA A 13 10.87 -21.22 2.23
CA ALA A 13 9.95 -20.12 1.94
C ALA A 13 8.84 -20.50 0.93
N LEU A 14 9.06 -21.49 0.08
CA LEU A 14 8.06 -22.02 -0.85
C LEU A 14 7.08 -23.04 -0.23
N CYS A 15 7.42 -23.62 0.92
CA CYS A 15 6.59 -24.65 1.57
C CYS A 15 5.69 -24.14 2.69
N LEU A 16 5.80 -22.88 3.13
CA LEU A 16 4.96 -22.31 4.19
C LEU A 16 3.82 -21.43 3.66
N CYS A 17 3.78 -21.08 2.39
CA CYS A 17 2.56 -20.64 1.75
C CYS A 17 1.74 -21.90 1.41
N GLY A 18 0.88 -22.33 2.32
CA GLY A 18 -0.20 -23.26 2.00
C GLY A 18 -0.83 -22.78 0.70
N CYS A 19 -0.89 -23.65 -0.31
CA CYS A 19 -1.43 -23.34 -1.61
C CYS A 19 -2.88 -22.83 -1.51
N VAL A 20 -3.04 -21.54 -1.25
CA VAL A 20 -4.21 -20.85 -1.74
C VAL A 20 -3.93 -20.69 -3.23
N ASP A 21 -4.47 -21.60 -4.04
CA ASP A 21 -4.64 -21.38 -5.49
C ASP A 21 -5.63 -20.24 -5.60
N CYS A 22 -5.18 -19.02 -5.36
CA CYS A 22 -6.03 -17.85 -5.23
C CYS A 22 -6.55 -17.36 -6.59
N GLY A 23 -6.39 -18.12 -7.65
CA GLY A 23 -6.86 -17.72 -8.99
C GLY A 23 -6.20 -16.45 -9.55
N ALA A 24 -5.35 -15.77 -8.77
CA ALA A 24 -4.74 -14.48 -9.11
C ALA A 24 -3.94 -14.50 -10.42
N PHE A 25 -3.52 -15.68 -10.88
CA PHE A 25 -2.68 -15.86 -12.06
C PHE A 25 -3.38 -16.56 -13.22
N ARG A 26 -4.70 -16.79 -13.12
CA ARG A 26 -5.51 -17.37 -14.18
C ARG A 26 -6.63 -16.42 -14.53
N ASP A 27 -6.89 -16.27 -15.81
CA ASP A 27 -8.13 -15.67 -16.25
C ASP A 27 -9.28 -16.62 -15.93
N LEU A 28 -10.35 -16.11 -15.37
CA LEU A 28 -11.52 -16.90 -15.04
C LEU A 28 -12.42 -17.04 -16.27
N ASP A 29 -12.96 -18.23 -16.49
CA ASP A 29 -14.04 -18.44 -17.47
C ASP A 29 -15.35 -17.91 -16.89
N TYR A 30 -16.07 -17.12 -17.68
CA TYR A 30 -17.35 -16.54 -17.33
C TYR A 30 -18.45 -17.09 -18.22
N ALA A 31 -19.45 -17.73 -17.63
CA ALA A 31 -20.59 -18.25 -18.38
C ALA A 31 -21.63 -17.17 -18.67
N ASP A 32 -21.70 -16.12 -17.86
CA ASP A 32 -22.66 -15.02 -17.98
C ASP A 32 -21.95 -13.66 -17.81
N ARG A 33 -22.48 -12.65 -18.50
CA ARG A 33 -22.05 -11.25 -18.37
C ARG A 33 -22.16 -10.75 -16.91
N ALA A 34 -23.15 -11.21 -16.17
CA ALA A 34 -23.33 -10.86 -14.76
C ALA A 34 -22.21 -11.37 -13.83
N GLU A 35 -21.41 -12.34 -14.29
CA GLU A 35 -20.28 -12.87 -13.56
C GLU A 35 -18.99 -12.05 -13.74
N LEU A 36 -18.93 -11.19 -14.75
CA LEU A 36 -17.72 -10.44 -15.07
C LEU A 36 -17.29 -9.53 -13.90
N PRO A 37 -15.98 -9.40 -13.65
CA PRO A 37 -15.48 -8.33 -12.83
C PRO A 37 -15.78 -6.98 -13.49
N ARG A 38 -15.85 -5.93 -12.69
CA ARG A 38 -16.13 -4.62 -13.23
C ARG A 38 -15.14 -3.58 -12.69
N LEU A 39 -14.94 -2.54 -13.47
CA LEU A 39 -14.13 -1.39 -13.11
C LEU A 39 -15.03 -0.17 -13.05
N ASP A 40 -15.12 0.44 -11.88
CA ASP A 40 -15.89 1.66 -11.64
C ASP A 40 -14.92 2.84 -11.41
N ALA A 41 -15.34 4.05 -11.77
CA ALA A 41 -14.62 5.25 -11.40
C ALA A 41 -14.75 5.51 -9.89
N LEU A 42 -13.63 5.88 -9.25
CA LEU A 42 -13.62 6.45 -7.91
C LEU A 42 -13.77 7.97 -8.04
N ALA A 43 -14.67 8.55 -7.25
CA ALA A 43 -14.74 9.97 -6.97
C ALA A 43 -15.11 10.12 -5.49
N LEU A 44 -14.20 10.68 -4.70
CA LEU A 44 -14.35 10.84 -3.25
C LEU A 44 -14.03 12.28 -2.88
N ASP A 45 -14.89 12.93 -2.12
CA ASP A 45 -14.52 14.16 -1.44
C ASP A 45 -13.64 13.83 -0.22
N SER A 46 -12.41 14.32 -0.24
CA SER A 46 -11.45 14.22 0.86
C SER A 46 -11.17 15.61 1.42
N ASP A 47 -12.00 16.01 2.40
CA ASP A 47 -11.91 17.32 3.06
C ASP A 47 -11.91 18.50 2.04
N GLY A 48 -12.85 18.48 1.11
CA GLY A 48 -13.04 19.52 0.10
C GLY A 48 -12.14 19.41 -1.12
N SER A 49 -11.39 18.29 -1.27
CA SER A 49 -10.62 17.97 -2.48
C SER A 49 -11.17 16.70 -3.11
N ALA A 50 -11.57 16.75 -4.37
CA ALA A 50 -12.04 15.56 -5.08
C ALA A 50 -10.85 14.65 -5.43
N ILE A 51 -10.88 13.44 -4.87
CA ILE A 51 -9.90 12.38 -5.11
C ILE A 51 -10.47 11.42 -6.15
N TYR A 52 -9.75 11.24 -7.25
CA TYR A 52 -10.14 10.36 -8.35
C TYR A 52 -9.30 9.09 -8.38
N GLY A 53 -9.82 8.07 -9.06
CA GLY A 53 -9.13 6.79 -9.20
C GLY A 53 -10.06 5.71 -9.75
N GLN A 54 -9.83 4.49 -9.34
CA GLN A 54 -10.56 3.31 -9.81
C GLN A 54 -10.97 2.41 -8.65
N VAL A 55 -12.11 1.72 -8.83
CA VAL A 55 -12.56 0.64 -7.97
C VAL A 55 -12.69 -0.63 -8.84
N LEU A 56 -11.85 -1.61 -8.58
CA LEU A 56 -11.90 -2.91 -9.23
C LEU A 56 -12.77 -3.83 -8.37
N VAL A 57 -13.88 -4.28 -8.92
CA VAL A 57 -14.84 -5.15 -8.23
C VAL A 57 -14.70 -6.57 -8.76
N PRO A 58 -14.38 -7.56 -7.91
CA PRO A 58 -14.23 -8.95 -8.34
C PRO A 58 -15.49 -9.54 -8.95
N SER A 59 -15.30 -10.61 -9.72
CA SER A 59 -16.38 -11.43 -10.27
C SER A 59 -17.41 -11.79 -9.19
N SER A 60 -18.68 -11.90 -9.57
CA SER A 60 -19.75 -12.37 -8.68
C SER A 60 -19.60 -13.84 -8.27
N LYS A 61 -18.68 -14.60 -8.88
CA LYS A 61 -18.29 -15.95 -8.44
C LYS A 61 -17.67 -16.00 -7.05
N PHE A 62 -17.09 -14.88 -6.59
CA PHE A 62 -16.59 -14.77 -5.23
C PHE A 62 -17.72 -14.38 -4.27
N GLU A 63 -17.78 -15.04 -3.13
CA GLU A 63 -18.77 -14.77 -2.07
C GLU A 63 -18.61 -13.35 -1.49
N ARG A 64 -19.72 -12.82 -0.98
CA ARG A 64 -19.75 -11.53 -0.26
C ARG A 64 -20.04 -11.77 1.23
N PRO A 65 -19.59 -10.90 2.13
CA PRO A 65 -18.76 -9.72 1.88
C PRO A 65 -17.28 -10.10 1.62
N ARG A 66 -16.54 -9.21 0.95
CA ARG A 66 -15.17 -9.42 0.49
C ARG A 66 -14.20 -8.45 1.16
N PRO A 67 -12.93 -8.83 1.37
CA PRO A 67 -11.92 -7.87 1.80
C PRO A 67 -11.72 -6.77 0.74
N CYS A 68 -11.28 -5.61 1.23
CA CYS A 68 -10.93 -4.47 0.39
C CYS A 68 -9.46 -4.08 0.61
N ALA A 69 -8.74 -3.85 -0.49
CA ALA A 69 -7.38 -3.31 -0.49
C ALA A 69 -7.36 -1.93 -1.16
N ILE A 70 -6.91 -0.90 -0.43
CA ILE A 70 -6.73 0.46 -0.95
C ILE A 70 -5.24 0.63 -1.22
N ILE A 71 -4.85 0.77 -2.49
CA ILE A 71 -3.44 0.84 -2.91
C ILE A 71 -3.05 2.30 -3.14
N CYS A 72 -2.29 2.87 -2.22
CA CYS A 72 -1.75 4.22 -2.30
C CYS A 72 -0.39 4.21 -3.00
N HIS A 73 -0.28 4.96 -4.10
CA HIS A 73 0.93 5.05 -4.91
C HIS A 73 2.06 5.81 -4.21
N GLY A 74 3.30 5.61 -4.70
CA GLY A 74 4.48 6.37 -4.27
C GLY A 74 4.52 7.78 -4.85
N PHE A 75 5.55 8.52 -4.51
CA PHE A 75 5.86 9.83 -5.08
C PHE A 75 6.38 9.65 -6.52
N ALA A 76 6.03 10.40 -7.49
CA ALA A 76 4.93 11.34 -7.68
C ALA A 76 3.72 10.67 -8.37
N GLY A 77 3.58 9.34 -8.25
CA GLY A 77 2.44 8.60 -8.78
C GLY A 77 2.62 8.08 -10.21
N PHE A 78 3.84 7.97 -10.70
CA PHE A 78 4.12 7.41 -12.04
C PHE A 78 3.71 5.94 -12.19
N THR A 79 3.62 5.20 -11.09
CA THR A 79 3.06 3.85 -11.07
C THR A 79 1.94 3.76 -10.04
N ARG A 80 0.78 3.24 -10.44
CA ARG A 80 -0.40 3.04 -9.60
C ARG A 80 -0.54 1.61 -9.11
N TRP A 81 0.36 0.72 -9.52
CA TRP A 81 0.28 -0.70 -9.17
C TRP A 81 -0.93 -1.42 -9.79
N ASP A 82 -1.35 -1.00 -10.99
CA ASP A 82 -2.52 -1.56 -11.67
C ASP A 82 -2.37 -3.06 -11.92
N ASP A 83 -1.18 -3.54 -12.22
CA ASP A 83 -0.85 -4.96 -12.38
C ASP A 83 -1.16 -5.76 -11.10
N VAL A 84 -0.69 -5.29 -9.94
CA VAL A 84 -0.99 -5.90 -8.64
C VAL A 84 -2.47 -5.76 -8.31
N ALA A 85 -3.09 -4.61 -8.60
CA ALA A 85 -4.52 -4.39 -8.36
C ALA A 85 -5.40 -5.38 -9.13
N HIS A 86 -5.09 -5.63 -10.41
CA HIS A 86 -5.79 -6.62 -11.21
C HIS A 86 -5.62 -8.05 -10.68
N ASP A 87 -4.41 -8.42 -10.24
CA ASP A 87 -4.16 -9.75 -9.66
C ASP A 87 -4.93 -9.94 -8.35
N LEU A 88 -4.96 -8.93 -7.46
CA LEU A 88 -5.75 -8.97 -6.23
C LEU A 88 -7.26 -9.05 -6.53
N CYS A 89 -7.74 -8.32 -7.54
CA CYS A 89 -9.14 -8.39 -7.95
C CYS A 89 -9.51 -9.79 -8.46
N ARG A 90 -8.63 -10.45 -9.26
CA ARG A 90 -8.81 -11.85 -9.68
C ARG A 90 -8.83 -12.83 -8.50
N ALA A 91 -8.17 -12.48 -7.40
CA ALA A 91 -8.20 -13.26 -6.16
C ALA A 91 -9.46 -13.04 -5.30
N GLY A 92 -10.41 -12.20 -5.74
CA GLY A 92 -11.66 -11.95 -5.01
C GLY A 92 -11.62 -10.77 -4.04
N ILE A 93 -10.61 -9.92 -4.11
CA ILE A 93 -10.43 -8.73 -3.27
C ILE A 93 -10.97 -7.51 -4.02
N VAL A 94 -11.82 -6.69 -3.39
CA VAL A 94 -12.18 -5.38 -3.93
C VAL A 94 -10.94 -4.49 -3.83
N VAL A 95 -10.53 -3.85 -4.94
CA VAL A 95 -9.32 -3.03 -4.95
C VAL A 95 -9.65 -1.59 -5.33
N VAL A 96 -9.11 -0.65 -4.56
CA VAL A 96 -9.23 0.79 -4.82
C VAL A 96 -7.84 1.35 -5.11
N THR A 97 -7.68 2.00 -6.26
CA THR A 97 -6.42 2.65 -6.66
C THR A 97 -6.67 4.15 -6.84
N PRO A 98 -6.55 4.94 -5.76
CA PRO A 98 -6.71 6.38 -5.82
C PRO A 98 -5.48 7.05 -6.42
N HIS A 99 -5.66 8.26 -6.95
CA HIS A 99 -4.62 9.26 -7.05
C HIS A 99 -4.72 10.18 -5.83
N HIS A 100 -3.59 10.41 -5.15
CA HIS A 100 -3.56 11.36 -4.04
C HIS A 100 -3.90 12.78 -4.48
N ARG A 101 -4.33 13.64 -3.53
CA ARG A 101 -4.58 15.06 -3.80
C ARG A 101 -3.43 15.70 -4.59
N GLY A 102 -3.76 16.57 -5.53
CA GLY A 102 -2.79 17.23 -6.39
C GLY A 102 -2.07 16.33 -7.40
N ALA A 103 -2.42 15.04 -7.48
CA ALA A 103 -1.79 14.09 -8.39
C ALA A 103 -2.77 13.60 -9.46
N TRP A 104 -2.33 13.62 -10.73
CA TRP A 104 -2.96 12.91 -11.85
C TRP A 104 -4.48 13.13 -12.01
N GLY A 105 -4.93 14.36 -11.80
CA GLY A 105 -6.32 14.78 -11.98
C GLY A 105 -7.11 14.90 -10.67
N SER A 106 -6.63 14.37 -9.56
CA SER A 106 -7.19 14.65 -8.25
C SER A 106 -6.98 16.12 -7.87
N GLU A 107 -7.96 16.71 -7.22
CA GLU A 107 -7.94 18.11 -6.82
C GLU A 107 -7.08 18.36 -5.57
N GLY A 108 -6.99 19.63 -5.17
CA GLY A 108 -6.26 20.09 -3.99
C GLY A 108 -4.76 20.25 -4.23
N ASP A 109 -4.08 20.73 -3.19
CA ASP A 109 -2.63 20.89 -3.19
C ASP A 109 -1.96 19.65 -2.61
N TYR A 110 -0.96 19.13 -3.32
CA TYR A 110 -0.19 17.98 -2.86
C TYR A 110 0.60 18.33 -1.60
N THR A 111 0.41 17.56 -0.56
CA THR A 111 1.25 17.51 0.65
C THR A 111 1.32 16.08 1.16
N VAL A 112 2.39 15.69 1.88
CA VAL A 112 2.50 14.33 2.42
C VAL A 112 1.50 14.12 3.56
N SER A 113 1.27 15.12 4.39
CA SER A 113 0.23 15.08 5.43
C SER A 113 -1.17 14.95 4.81
N GLY A 114 -1.41 15.61 3.68
CA GLY A 114 -2.63 15.47 2.90
C GLY A 114 -2.84 14.05 2.35
N CYS A 115 -1.77 13.41 1.85
CA CYS A 115 -1.84 12.01 1.40
C CYS A 115 -2.18 11.04 2.55
N ILE A 116 -1.71 11.30 3.77
CA ILE A 116 -2.11 10.53 4.96
C ILE A 116 -3.62 10.70 5.21
N ARG A 117 -4.11 11.93 5.15
CA ARG A 117 -5.55 12.24 5.31
C ARG A 117 -6.40 11.59 4.21
N ASP A 118 -5.94 11.59 2.96
CA ASP A 118 -6.62 10.90 1.87
C ASP A 118 -6.75 9.40 2.16
N ALA A 119 -5.70 8.76 2.67
CA ALA A 119 -5.74 7.34 3.04
C ALA A 119 -6.72 7.06 4.19
N GLU A 120 -6.83 7.96 5.19
CA GLU A 120 -7.82 7.90 6.27
C GLU A 120 -9.26 8.00 5.70
N ASN A 121 -9.52 8.99 4.85
CA ASN A 121 -10.83 9.23 4.26
C ASN A 121 -11.25 8.11 3.30
N LEU A 122 -10.32 7.55 2.52
CA LEU A 122 -10.56 6.38 1.67
C LEU A 122 -10.92 5.14 2.49
N ALA A 123 -10.23 4.90 3.62
CA ALA A 123 -10.57 3.79 4.51
C ALA A 123 -11.97 3.99 5.11
N ALA A 124 -12.29 5.19 5.60
CA ALA A 124 -13.60 5.51 6.14
C ALA A 124 -14.71 5.35 5.08
N TRP A 125 -14.46 5.81 3.86
CA TRP A 125 -15.37 5.63 2.72
C TRP A 125 -15.60 4.15 2.41
N ALA A 126 -14.56 3.33 2.33
CA ALA A 126 -14.70 1.89 2.05
C ALA A 126 -15.50 1.16 3.16
N MET A 127 -15.38 1.61 4.41
CA MET A 127 -16.09 1.05 5.57
C MET A 127 -17.53 1.58 5.71
N SER A 128 -17.93 2.64 4.98
CA SER A 128 -19.27 3.19 5.07
C SER A 128 -20.33 2.19 4.64
N GLN A 129 -21.53 2.27 5.23
CA GLN A 129 -22.65 1.37 4.88
C GLN A 129 -23.01 1.46 3.40
N GLU A 130 -23.00 2.65 2.82
CA GLU A 130 -23.31 2.87 1.41
C GLU A 130 -22.30 2.15 0.51
N THR A 131 -21.00 2.41 0.72
CA THR A 131 -19.91 1.87 -0.12
C THR A 131 -19.75 0.37 0.07
N SER A 132 -19.80 -0.11 1.31
CA SER A 132 -19.65 -1.54 1.61
C SER A 132 -20.79 -2.36 0.99
N SER A 133 -22.00 -1.87 1.04
CA SER A 133 -23.16 -2.51 0.38
C SER A 133 -23.04 -2.46 -1.15
N LYS A 134 -22.66 -1.32 -1.73
CA LYS A 134 -22.52 -1.13 -3.18
C LYS A 134 -21.50 -2.10 -3.79
N TYR A 135 -20.35 -2.24 -3.15
CA TYR A 135 -19.23 -3.04 -3.67
C TYR A 135 -19.12 -4.43 -3.05
N GLY A 136 -19.93 -4.74 -2.04
CA GLY A 136 -19.89 -5.99 -1.30
C GLY A 136 -18.61 -6.13 -0.46
N ILE A 137 -18.15 -5.03 0.13
CA ILE A 137 -16.97 -4.97 1.00
C ILE A 137 -17.34 -5.44 2.42
N ASP A 138 -16.45 -6.20 3.04
CA ASP A 138 -16.47 -6.42 4.48
C ASP A 138 -15.83 -5.20 5.18
N PRO A 139 -16.61 -4.37 5.90
CA PRO A 139 -16.06 -3.21 6.58
C PRO A 139 -15.06 -3.54 7.69
N GLN A 140 -14.99 -4.81 8.14
CA GLN A 140 -14.01 -5.30 9.11
C GLN A 140 -12.74 -5.86 8.43
N ALA A 141 -12.70 -5.94 7.10
CA ALA A 141 -11.60 -6.46 6.32
C ALA A 141 -11.05 -5.44 5.30
N VAL A 142 -10.91 -4.17 5.72
CA VAL A 142 -10.29 -3.11 4.92
C VAL A 142 -8.80 -3.03 5.23
N TYR A 143 -7.99 -3.16 4.20
CA TYR A 143 -6.52 -3.12 4.24
C TYR A 143 -6.01 -1.89 3.48
N LEU A 144 -4.99 -1.24 4.03
CA LEU A 144 -4.24 -0.21 3.33
C LEU A 144 -2.94 -0.82 2.78
N VAL A 145 -2.67 -0.58 1.52
CA VAL A 145 -1.46 -1.01 0.81
C VAL A 145 -0.73 0.23 0.31
N GLY A 146 0.56 0.38 0.56
CA GLY A 146 1.27 1.57 0.15
C GLY A 146 2.68 1.28 -0.34
N HIS A 147 3.04 1.89 -1.49
CA HIS A 147 4.39 1.85 -2.03
C HIS A 147 5.15 3.14 -1.71
N SER A 148 6.41 3.03 -1.31
CA SER A 148 7.28 4.20 -1.12
C SER A 148 6.65 5.25 -0.18
N MET A 149 6.43 6.48 -0.65
CA MET A 149 5.70 7.55 0.06
C MET A 149 4.27 7.11 0.42
N GLY A 150 3.58 6.36 -0.45
CA GLY A 150 2.28 5.78 -0.12
C GLY A 150 2.35 4.82 1.07
N GLY A 151 3.48 4.12 1.26
CA GLY A 151 3.76 3.33 2.46
C GLY A 151 3.81 4.16 3.74
N ASN A 152 4.40 5.37 3.66
CA ASN A 152 4.34 6.33 4.76
C ASN A 152 2.90 6.77 5.04
N SER A 153 2.14 7.08 3.99
CA SER A 153 0.75 7.52 4.14
C SER A 153 -0.10 6.45 4.82
N VAL A 154 -0.04 5.21 4.36
CA VAL A 154 -0.91 4.13 4.87
C VAL A 154 -0.57 3.67 6.28
N VAL A 155 0.72 3.63 6.66
CA VAL A 155 1.08 3.22 8.03
C VAL A 155 0.66 4.28 9.04
N ASN A 156 0.81 5.57 8.70
CA ASN A 156 0.39 6.66 9.57
C ASN A 156 -1.14 6.77 9.64
N ALA A 157 -1.87 6.60 8.54
CA ALA A 157 -3.33 6.52 8.54
C ALA A 157 -3.83 5.35 9.41
N ALA A 158 -3.24 4.16 9.24
CA ALA A 158 -3.59 3.00 10.05
C ALA A 158 -3.26 3.19 11.54
N ALA A 159 -2.19 3.92 11.87
CA ALA A 159 -1.86 4.20 13.26
C ALA A 159 -2.94 5.05 13.97
N ARG A 160 -3.72 5.82 13.22
CA ARG A 160 -4.79 6.71 13.73
C ARG A 160 -6.17 6.08 13.71
N ASP A 161 -6.42 5.07 12.86
CA ASP A 161 -7.71 4.38 12.77
C ASP A 161 -7.56 2.88 13.04
N VAL A 162 -8.00 2.47 14.23
CA VAL A 162 -7.92 1.07 14.68
C VAL A 162 -8.86 0.12 13.92
N ARG A 163 -9.82 0.63 13.16
CA ARG A 163 -10.76 -0.16 12.35
C ARG A 163 -10.07 -0.77 11.13
N ILE A 164 -8.97 -0.18 10.66
CA ILE A 164 -8.18 -0.72 9.54
C ILE A 164 -7.61 -2.07 9.96
N ARG A 165 -7.95 -3.12 9.21
CA ARG A 165 -7.62 -4.52 9.52
C ARG A 165 -6.13 -4.81 9.48
N GLY A 166 -5.40 -4.19 8.55
CA GLY A 166 -3.97 -4.37 8.40
C GLY A 166 -3.36 -3.42 7.38
N VAL A 167 -2.04 -3.39 7.35
CA VAL A 167 -1.25 -2.58 6.41
C VAL A 167 -0.26 -3.44 5.64
N ALA A 168 -0.08 -3.15 4.36
CA ALA A 168 0.96 -3.72 3.53
C ALA A 168 1.88 -2.60 3.02
N LEU A 169 3.14 -2.69 3.38
CA LEU A 169 4.18 -1.71 3.13
C LEU A 169 5.12 -2.28 2.05
N ILE A 170 5.12 -1.67 0.88
CA ILE A 170 5.89 -2.10 -0.29
C ILE A 170 7.01 -1.09 -0.52
N ALA A 171 8.26 -1.49 -0.30
CA ALA A 171 9.43 -0.60 -0.35
C ALA A 171 9.12 0.78 0.29
N PRO A 172 8.57 0.83 1.52
CA PRO A 172 8.00 2.06 2.07
C PRO A 172 9.10 3.07 2.43
N CYS A 173 8.84 4.34 2.19
CA CYS A 173 9.74 5.44 2.50
C CYS A 173 9.36 6.08 3.83
N ASP A 174 10.20 5.96 4.87
CA ASP A 174 10.04 6.73 6.11
C ASP A 174 10.43 8.20 5.86
N ILE A 175 9.46 8.99 5.42
CA ILE A 175 9.66 10.41 5.08
C ILE A 175 10.15 11.21 6.29
N GLY A 176 9.65 10.89 7.49
CA GLY A 176 10.10 11.53 8.72
C GLY A 176 11.57 11.25 9.00
N TYR A 177 12.04 10.01 8.79
CA TYR A 177 13.45 9.64 8.93
C TYR A 177 14.35 10.42 7.97
N MET A 178 13.92 10.56 6.71
CA MET A 178 14.67 11.32 5.70
C MET A 178 14.71 12.81 6.05
N ALA A 179 13.58 13.39 6.43
CA ALA A 179 13.48 14.81 6.77
C ALA A 179 14.37 15.20 7.95
N GLU A 180 14.52 14.34 8.97
CA GLU A 180 15.40 14.58 10.10
C GLU A 180 16.91 14.56 9.73
N ARG A 181 17.28 13.97 8.60
CA ARG A 181 18.67 13.76 8.15
C ARG A 181 19.07 14.60 6.96
N MET A 182 18.12 15.22 6.30
CA MET A 182 18.37 16.06 5.13
C MET A 182 18.23 17.55 5.48
N THR A 183 19.06 18.38 4.89
CA THR A 183 18.79 19.82 4.89
C THR A 183 17.56 20.12 4.03
N LYS A 184 16.87 21.24 4.29
CA LYS A 184 15.73 21.68 3.44
C LYS A 184 16.10 21.68 1.96
N LYS A 185 17.30 22.19 1.61
CA LYS A 185 17.82 22.22 0.24
C LYS A 185 17.94 20.82 -0.38
N ASN A 186 18.50 19.85 0.38
CA ASN A 186 18.68 18.49 -0.13
C ASN A 186 17.34 17.75 -0.26
N LEU A 187 16.42 17.96 0.68
CA LEU A 187 15.08 17.39 0.60
C LEU A 187 14.31 17.95 -0.61
N THR A 188 14.39 19.26 -0.85
CA THR A 188 13.81 19.87 -2.07
C THR A 188 14.41 19.26 -3.34
N ALA A 189 15.74 19.17 -3.41
CA ALA A 189 16.42 18.60 -4.59
C ALA A 189 16.03 17.14 -4.82
N PHE A 190 15.91 16.35 -3.75
CA PHE A 190 15.43 14.96 -3.82
C PHE A 190 14.01 14.90 -4.40
N LEU A 191 13.06 15.65 -3.84
CA LEU A 191 11.66 15.63 -4.31
C LEU A 191 11.53 16.13 -5.77
N VAL A 192 12.30 17.14 -6.15
CA VAL A 192 12.32 17.63 -7.55
C VAL A 192 12.85 16.53 -8.47
N GLY A 193 13.92 15.82 -8.06
CA GLY A 193 14.45 14.68 -8.81
C GLY A 193 13.45 13.52 -8.96
N GLU A 194 12.61 13.30 -7.95
CA GLU A 194 11.58 12.27 -7.93
C GLU A 194 10.27 12.69 -8.64
N GLY A 195 10.19 13.89 -9.22
CA GLY A 195 9.05 14.32 -10.04
C GLY A 195 8.07 15.27 -9.36
N LEU A 196 8.50 16.05 -8.34
CA LEU A 196 7.66 17.04 -7.68
C LEU A 196 6.94 17.97 -8.68
N HIS A 197 7.57 18.25 -9.84
CA HIS A 197 7.06 19.16 -10.87
C HIS A 197 5.77 18.72 -11.57
N VAL A 198 5.42 17.42 -11.52
CA VAL A 198 4.17 16.92 -12.15
C VAL A 198 2.96 17.02 -11.22
N LEU A 199 3.17 17.38 -9.95
CA LEU A 199 2.11 17.46 -8.96
C LEU A 199 1.56 18.90 -8.87
N HIS A 200 0.24 19.03 -8.77
CA HIS A 200 -0.38 20.30 -8.41
C HIS A 200 -0.11 20.58 -6.92
N ARG A 201 0.47 21.73 -6.63
CA ARG A 201 0.90 22.14 -5.31
C ARG A 201 0.97 23.66 -5.21
N LYS A 202 0.85 24.18 -4.02
CA LYS A 202 0.98 25.62 -3.77
C LYS A 202 2.37 26.14 -4.16
N SER A 203 3.42 25.43 -3.73
CA SER A 203 4.83 25.65 -4.13
C SER A 203 5.67 24.44 -3.70
N ASP A 204 6.91 24.34 -4.21
CA ASP A 204 7.87 23.29 -3.77
C ASP A 204 8.18 23.45 -2.28
N GLU A 205 8.35 24.69 -1.82
CA GLU A 205 8.61 25.01 -0.42
C GLU A 205 7.46 24.56 0.48
N ALA A 206 6.21 24.73 0.06
CA ALA A 206 5.05 24.33 0.85
C ALA A 206 5.02 22.81 1.09
N VAL A 207 5.40 21.99 0.10
CA VAL A 207 5.51 20.53 0.26
C VAL A 207 6.65 20.16 1.22
N VAL A 208 7.80 20.81 1.09
CA VAL A 208 8.95 20.58 1.95
C VAL A 208 8.67 21.02 3.39
N ASP A 209 8.03 22.17 3.58
CA ASP A 209 7.67 22.70 4.90
C ASP A 209 6.61 21.82 5.59
N ASP A 210 5.64 21.25 4.85
CA ASP A 210 4.73 20.25 5.37
C ASP A 210 5.49 19.02 5.91
N ILE A 211 6.45 18.49 5.15
CA ILE A 211 7.27 17.36 5.56
C ILE A 211 8.07 17.69 6.82
N LEU A 212 8.76 18.81 6.84
CA LEU A 212 9.62 19.22 7.97
C LEU A 212 8.79 19.47 9.23
N ALA A 213 7.64 20.13 9.10
CA ALA A 213 6.73 20.38 10.23
C ALA A 213 6.15 19.11 10.85
N ASN A 214 5.97 18.06 10.05
CA ASN A 214 5.34 16.80 10.46
C ASN A 214 6.34 15.63 10.56
N ALA A 215 7.65 15.88 10.41
CA ALA A 215 8.68 14.84 10.32
C ALA A 215 8.57 13.80 11.46
N CYS A 216 8.53 14.26 12.71
CA CYS A 216 8.42 13.39 13.88
C CYS A 216 7.14 12.51 13.82
N ALA A 217 6.00 13.09 13.49
CA ALA A 217 4.71 12.37 13.41
C ALA A 217 4.69 11.35 12.26
N MET A 218 5.49 11.54 11.21
CA MET A 218 5.60 10.67 10.05
C MET A 218 6.58 9.51 10.22
N ARG A 219 7.28 9.42 11.37
CA ARG A 219 8.24 8.33 11.64
C ARG A 219 7.55 6.99 11.81
N PHE A 220 8.04 5.98 11.13
CA PHE A 220 7.53 4.61 11.24
C PHE A 220 7.59 4.05 12.66
N VAL A 221 8.64 4.37 13.41
CA VAL A 221 8.79 3.92 14.80
C VAL A 221 7.66 4.42 15.71
N ASN A 222 7.08 5.57 15.41
CA ASN A 222 5.94 6.13 16.15
C ASN A 222 4.62 5.41 15.80
N ALA A 223 4.47 4.94 14.56
CA ALA A 223 3.32 4.16 14.13
C ALA A 223 3.37 2.69 14.63
N ALA A 224 4.55 2.15 14.87
CA ALA A 224 4.78 0.72 15.15
C ALA A 224 3.90 0.17 16.28
N LYS A 225 3.79 0.89 17.41
CA LYS A 225 2.99 0.47 18.57
C LYS A 225 1.50 0.37 18.22
N SER A 226 0.99 1.32 17.43
CA SER A 226 -0.42 1.36 17.06
C SER A 226 -0.80 0.29 16.04
N VAL A 227 0.11 -0.07 15.11
CA VAL A 227 -0.17 -1.08 14.08
C VAL A 227 0.21 -2.50 14.50
N GLY A 228 1.07 -2.66 15.51
CA GLY A 228 1.65 -3.96 15.89
C GLY A 228 0.64 -5.01 16.38
N GLY A 229 -0.55 -4.60 16.80
CA GLY A 229 -1.64 -5.54 17.16
C GLY A 229 -2.42 -6.08 15.97
N ARG A 230 -2.14 -5.64 14.73
CA ARG A 230 -2.88 -5.95 13.50
C ARG A 230 -2.00 -6.65 12.48
N LYS A 231 -2.56 -7.01 11.33
CA LYS A 231 -1.79 -7.61 10.24
C LYS A 231 -0.84 -6.58 9.62
N VAL A 232 0.44 -6.90 9.52
CA VAL A 232 1.47 -6.05 8.90
C VAL A 232 2.25 -6.88 7.89
N PHE A 233 2.27 -6.40 6.65
CA PHE A 233 3.09 -6.96 5.57
C PHE A 233 4.17 -5.95 5.19
N LEU A 234 5.43 -6.39 5.09
CA LEU A 234 6.55 -5.57 4.67
C LEU A 234 7.30 -6.27 3.54
N ALA A 235 7.31 -5.69 2.35
CA ALA A 235 8.10 -6.14 1.21
C ALA A 235 9.20 -5.13 0.89
N THR A 236 10.42 -5.61 0.68
CA THR A 236 11.59 -4.77 0.34
C THR A 236 12.41 -5.37 -0.80
N GLY A 237 13.08 -4.52 -1.58
CA GLY A 237 14.04 -4.92 -2.60
C GLY A 237 15.47 -4.94 -2.04
N ASP A 238 16.25 -5.98 -2.35
CA ASP A 238 17.66 -6.07 -1.95
C ASP A 238 18.56 -5.06 -2.69
N TYR A 239 18.09 -4.57 -3.84
CA TYR A 239 18.76 -3.58 -4.69
C TYR A 239 18.09 -2.20 -4.66
N ASP A 240 17.25 -1.95 -3.64
CA ASP A 240 16.62 -0.65 -3.46
C ASP A 240 17.68 0.39 -3.09
N SER A 241 17.89 1.36 -3.99
CA SER A 241 18.82 2.47 -3.81
C SER A 241 18.14 3.79 -3.48
N VAL A 242 16.81 3.79 -3.38
CA VAL A 242 15.99 5.00 -3.16
C VAL A 242 15.71 5.20 -1.68
N VAL A 243 15.33 4.13 -0.98
CA VAL A 243 14.98 4.22 0.45
C VAL A 243 15.96 3.44 1.32
N PRO A 244 16.40 4.01 2.46
CA PRO A 244 17.26 3.30 3.40
C PRO A 244 16.48 2.17 4.11
N SER A 245 17.15 1.04 4.34
CA SER A 245 16.56 -0.10 5.04
C SER A 245 16.47 0.10 6.57
N GLU A 246 17.29 0.97 7.14
CA GLU A 246 17.41 1.17 8.59
C GLU A 246 16.08 1.49 9.28
N PRO A 247 15.24 2.46 8.83
CA PRO A 247 13.96 2.74 9.46
C PRO A 247 12.96 1.58 9.31
N LEU A 248 13.07 0.77 8.24
CA LEU A 248 12.23 -0.41 8.03
C LEU A 248 12.58 -1.52 9.02
N ASP A 249 13.87 -1.72 9.27
CA ASP A 249 14.36 -2.66 10.28
C ASP A 249 13.99 -2.19 11.70
N ALA A 250 14.00 -0.88 11.94
CA ALA A 250 13.58 -0.31 13.22
C ALA A 250 12.09 -0.53 13.47
N LEU A 251 11.23 -0.23 12.47
CA LEU A 251 9.81 -0.54 12.53
C LEU A 251 9.59 -2.02 12.84
N TRP A 252 10.24 -2.92 12.07
CA TRP A 252 10.04 -4.36 12.21
C TRP A 252 10.43 -4.90 13.59
N ARG A 253 11.51 -4.40 14.16
CA ARG A 253 11.94 -4.78 15.53
C ARG A 253 10.99 -4.34 16.63
N LEU A 254 10.19 -3.29 16.39
CA LEU A 254 9.20 -2.79 17.35
C LEU A 254 7.85 -3.52 17.27
N LEU A 255 7.61 -4.26 16.19
CA LEU A 255 6.41 -5.09 16.12
C LEU A 255 6.56 -6.30 17.05
N PRO A 256 5.49 -6.71 17.77
CA PRO A 256 5.51 -7.94 18.54
C PRO A 256 5.72 -9.14 17.61
N TYR A 257 6.42 -10.17 18.08
CA TYR A 257 6.60 -11.38 17.28
C TYR A 257 5.26 -12.09 17.11
N ASP A 258 4.73 -12.06 15.91
CA ASP A 258 3.51 -12.76 15.52
C ASP A 258 3.56 -13.17 14.04
N PRO A 259 4.08 -14.37 13.74
CA PRO A 259 4.26 -14.83 12.37
C PRO A 259 2.94 -15.06 11.60
N LYS A 260 1.79 -15.11 12.30
CA LYS A 260 0.48 -15.20 11.65
C LYS A 260 -0.04 -13.84 11.18
N ARG A 261 0.38 -12.77 11.83
CA ARG A 261 -0.05 -11.40 11.51
C ARG A 261 1.02 -10.57 10.84
N HIS A 262 2.31 -10.87 11.09
CA HIS A 262 3.41 -10.08 10.58
C HIS A 262 4.21 -10.88 9.56
N VAL A 263 4.16 -10.43 8.30
CA VAL A 263 4.84 -11.06 7.16
C VAL A 263 5.91 -10.11 6.63
N ARG A 264 7.16 -10.56 6.54
CA ARG A 264 8.25 -9.81 5.91
C ARG A 264 8.82 -10.58 4.74
N MET A 265 8.86 -9.92 3.58
CA MET A 265 9.39 -10.46 2.34
C MET A 265 10.56 -9.61 1.85
N ARG A 266 11.60 -10.28 1.35
CA ARG A 266 12.73 -9.62 0.69
C ARG A 266 12.87 -10.20 -0.71
N TYR A 267 12.97 -9.32 -1.69
CA TYR A 267 13.08 -9.69 -3.10
C TYR A 267 14.39 -9.19 -3.69
N ARG A 268 14.99 -9.98 -4.57
CA ARG A 268 16.14 -9.52 -5.37
C ARG A 268 15.66 -8.58 -6.48
N ALA A 269 15.26 -7.38 -6.09
CA ALA A 269 14.62 -6.40 -6.94
C ALA A 269 15.01 -4.97 -6.51
N ASP A 270 14.71 -4.00 -7.36
CA ASP A 270 14.86 -2.56 -7.15
C ASP A 270 13.74 -1.97 -6.27
N HIS A 271 13.71 -0.64 -6.13
CA HIS A 271 12.66 0.09 -5.40
C HIS A 271 11.25 -0.15 -5.96
N SER A 272 11.12 -0.33 -7.28
CA SER A 272 9.83 -0.52 -7.95
C SER A 272 9.30 -1.95 -7.86
N LEU A 273 10.13 -2.91 -7.42
CA LEU A 273 9.87 -4.34 -7.41
C LEU A 273 9.36 -4.88 -8.76
N MET A 274 9.71 -4.22 -9.88
CA MET A 274 9.13 -4.50 -11.20
C MET A 274 9.32 -5.96 -11.63
N GLY A 275 10.48 -6.55 -11.37
CA GLY A 275 10.78 -7.93 -11.76
C GLY A 275 10.07 -9.03 -10.96
N VAL A 276 9.36 -8.67 -9.87
CA VAL A 276 8.77 -9.63 -8.90
C VAL A 276 7.31 -9.35 -8.57
N ARG A 277 6.63 -8.47 -9.30
CA ARG A 277 5.28 -8.01 -8.98
C ARG A 277 4.24 -9.11 -8.91
N ARG A 278 4.35 -10.16 -9.74
CA ARG A 278 3.43 -11.31 -9.64
C ARG A 278 3.63 -12.09 -8.35
N ALA A 279 4.88 -12.36 -7.96
CA ALA A 279 5.17 -13.01 -6.69
C ALA A 279 4.72 -12.17 -5.49
N LEU A 280 4.90 -10.85 -5.58
CA LEU A 280 4.40 -9.90 -4.59
C LEU A 280 2.87 -9.92 -4.51
N ALA A 281 2.17 -9.86 -5.65
CA ALA A 281 0.71 -9.90 -5.69
C ALA A 281 0.16 -11.20 -5.08
N HIS A 282 0.80 -12.34 -5.36
CA HIS A 282 0.42 -13.62 -4.75
C HIS A 282 0.61 -13.60 -3.23
N ALA A 283 1.76 -13.15 -2.74
CA ALA A 283 2.02 -13.06 -1.30
C ALA A 283 1.05 -12.09 -0.60
N LEU A 284 0.75 -10.96 -1.25
CA LEU A 284 -0.19 -9.97 -0.73
C LEU A 284 -1.64 -10.49 -0.71
N ALA A 285 -2.06 -11.24 -1.75
CA ALA A 285 -3.36 -11.89 -1.77
C ALA A 285 -3.50 -12.91 -0.61
N GLY A 286 -2.50 -13.76 -0.40
CA GLY A 286 -2.45 -14.68 0.74
C GLY A 286 -2.55 -13.93 2.07
N PHE A 287 -1.76 -12.89 2.27
CA PHE A 287 -1.79 -12.06 3.47
C PHE A 287 -3.17 -11.45 3.76
N ILE A 288 -3.90 -11.01 2.73
CA ILE A 288 -5.24 -10.40 2.88
C ILE A 288 -6.31 -11.46 3.12
N LEU A 289 -6.25 -12.59 2.38
CA LEU A 289 -7.29 -13.63 2.39
C LEU A 289 -7.18 -14.62 3.56
N GLU A 290 -5.98 -14.80 4.15
CA GLU A 290 -5.83 -15.63 5.35
C GLU A 290 -6.62 -15.04 6.52
N LYS A 291 -7.44 -15.90 7.17
CA LYS A 291 -8.29 -15.54 8.32
C LYS A 291 -7.52 -15.53 9.64
#